data_09b61bca2897859ef7bfd2fb0b5acd66
#
_entry.id   09b61bca2897859ef7bfd2fb0b5acd66
#
_cell.length_a   1.000
_cell.length_b   1.000
_cell.length_c   1.000
_cell.angle_alpha   90.00
_cell.angle_beta   90.00
_cell.angle_gamma   90.00
#
_symmetry.space_group_name_H-M   'P 1'
#
loop_
_entity.id
_entity.type
_entity.pdbx_description
1 polymer ?
#
loop_
_entity_poly.entity_id
_entity_poly.type
_entity_poly.pdbx_seq_one_letter_code
_entity_poly.pdbx_strand_id
1 'polypeptide(L)'
;MFGLFKAARRLRELGVLGMNRRNAAFILDHNPRSRFPLVDDKLRMARLCQQIGVPTPQVYVEVTSYSMLRRLPQLLGDRSDFVVKPNRGSAGRGVLVLMGRDGKDYLRHNGAKVRPDALRQHFSDILSGMYSLGGQPDTAIVQQRIRLHPAFESITYKGIPDVRVILYRNEPAMAMLRLPTKASGGRANLHQGGIGTGIDLDSGVTHHAVQRNRFVERHPDTGWSVIGMQVPYWKEVLEMARRVARAVGLGYLGVDIVVDAEAGPMLLEANARPGLAIQIANGRGLLPRLQAIDALLDQPPRPVSLPRFRKAAPVPGTLRKSA
;
A
#
# COMPACT_ATOMS: atom_id res chain seq x y z
N MET A 1 26.74 27.31 9.04
CA MET A 1 25.60 27.84 8.24
C MET A 1 25.72 27.56 6.74
N PHE A 2 26.87 27.76 6.08
CA PHE A 2 27.09 27.55 4.64
C PHE A 2 26.79 26.12 4.16
N GLY A 3 27.09 25.08 4.92
CA GLY A 3 26.86 23.67 4.55
C GLY A 3 25.38 23.31 4.41
N LEU A 4 24.50 23.88 5.24
CA LEU A 4 23.07 23.61 5.23
C LEU A 4 22.39 24.19 3.98
N PHE A 5 22.78 25.39 3.54
CA PHE A 5 22.29 26.02 2.31
C PHE A 5 22.71 25.22 1.06
N LYS A 6 23.94 24.71 1.03
CA LYS A 6 24.46 23.88 -0.06
C LYS A 6 23.68 22.55 -0.15
N ALA A 7 23.41 21.89 1.00
CA ALA A 7 22.62 20.67 1.05
C ALA A 7 21.16 20.91 0.61
N ALA A 8 20.52 21.98 1.09
CA ALA A 8 19.15 22.33 0.70
C ALA A 8 19.03 22.68 -0.80
N ARG A 9 20.04 23.34 -1.38
CA ARG A 9 20.12 23.59 -2.82
C ARG A 9 20.24 22.27 -3.59
N ARG A 10 21.14 21.39 -3.17
CA ARG A 10 21.34 20.08 -3.81
C ARG A 10 20.07 19.23 -3.79
N LEU A 11 19.35 19.19 -2.67
CA LEU A 11 18.06 18.47 -2.57
C LEU A 11 17.01 19.04 -3.53
N ARG A 12 16.97 20.37 -3.71
CA ARG A 12 16.08 20.99 -4.69
C ARG A 12 16.44 20.64 -6.14
N GLU A 13 17.73 20.66 -6.47
CA GLU A 13 18.25 20.27 -7.80
C GLU A 13 17.90 18.79 -8.11
N LEU A 14 17.94 17.91 -7.10
CA LEU A 14 17.51 16.50 -7.20
C LEU A 14 16.00 16.33 -7.25
N GLY A 15 15.22 17.40 -7.19
CA GLY A 15 13.77 17.36 -7.20
C GLY A 15 13.14 16.74 -5.95
N VAL A 16 13.84 16.79 -4.80
CA VAL A 16 13.30 16.24 -3.55
C VAL A 16 12.11 17.07 -3.08
N LEU A 17 10.98 16.41 -2.92
CA LEU A 17 9.75 17.00 -2.38
C LEU A 17 9.81 17.05 -0.86
N GLY A 18 9.85 18.26 -0.30
CA GLY A 18 9.76 18.47 1.15
C GLY A 18 8.32 18.37 1.67
N MET A 19 8.18 18.11 2.97
CA MET A 19 6.88 17.89 3.62
C MET A 19 5.93 19.09 3.49
N ASN A 20 6.44 20.31 3.69
CA ASN A 20 5.61 21.53 3.59
C ASN A 20 5.08 21.70 2.16
N ARG A 21 5.93 21.52 1.14
CA ARG A 21 5.50 21.62 -0.26
C ARG A 21 4.51 20.52 -0.62
N ARG A 22 4.74 19.27 -0.17
CA ARG A 22 3.77 18.19 -0.35
C ARG A 22 2.41 18.56 0.25
N ASN A 23 2.40 19.09 1.47
CA ASN A 23 1.15 19.42 2.14
C ASN A 23 0.42 20.59 1.45
N ALA A 24 1.13 21.65 1.09
CA ALA A 24 0.54 22.83 0.47
C ALA A 24 0.11 22.58 -0.98
N ALA A 25 1.04 22.14 -1.86
CA ALA A 25 0.79 22.10 -3.30
C ALA A 25 0.14 20.79 -3.80
N PHE A 26 0.16 19.72 -3.02
CA PHE A 26 -0.34 18.42 -3.50
C PHE A 26 -1.48 17.87 -2.65
N ILE A 27 -1.45 18.06 -1.31
CA ILE A 27 -2.52 17.55 -0.45
C ILE A 27 -3.65 18.56 -0.30
N LEU A 28 -3.37 19.83 0.01
CA LEU A 28 -4.44 20.83 0.19
C LEU A 28 -5.25 21.03 -1.08
N ASP A 29 -4.58 21.10 -2.23
CA ASP A 29 -5.21 21.38 -3.51
C ASP A 29 -5.96 20.19 -4.10
N HIS A 30 -5.53 18.95 -3.79
CA HIS A 30 -6.03 17.75 -4.45
C HIS A 30 -6.73 16.74 -3.54
N ASN A 31 -6.71 16.94 -2.20
CA ASN A 31 -7.28 16.01 -1.25
C ASN A 31 -8.43 16.65 -0.44
N PRO A 32 -9.69 16.50 -0.88
CA PRO A 32 -10.85 16.96 -0.11
C PRO A 32 -10.88 16.29 1.27
N ARG A 33 -10.95 17.08 2.35
CA ARG A 33 -10.96 16.56 3.74
C ARG A 33 -12.11 15.60 4.01
N SER A 34 -13.24 15.77 3.33
CA SER A 34 -14.40 14.88 3.43
C SER A 34 -14.11 13.43 3.04
N ARG A 35 -13.04 13.19 2.28
CA ARG A 35 -12.62 11.85 1.85
C ARG A 35 -11.64 11.17 2.80
N PHE A 36 -11.02 11.90 3.74
CA PHE A 36 -10.05 11.33 4.69
C PHE A 36 -10.61 10.18 5.53
N PRO A 37 -11.86 10.21 6.02
CA PRO A 37 -12.42 9.09 6.76
C PRO A 37 -12.44 7.75 6.00
N LEU A 38 -12.37 7.76 4.66
CA LEU A 38 -12.28 6.53 3.86
C LEU A 38 -10.93 5.81 4.03
N VAL A 39 -9.84 6.58 4.17
CA VAL A 39 -8.49 6.03 4.28
C VAL A 39 -8.04 5.85 5.73
N ASP A 40 -8.65 6.59 6.66
CA ASP A 40 -8.34 6.50 8.09
C ASP A 40 -9.07 5.32 8.78
N ASP A 41 -10.06 4.72 8.11
CA ASP A 41 -10.91 3.64 8.62
C ASP A 41 -10.77 2.40 7.70
N LYS A 42 -10.11 1.34 8.20
CA LYS A 42 -9.80 0.13 7.43
C LYS A 42 -11.06 -0.65 7.03
N LEU A 43 -12.12 -0.61 7.87
CA LEU A 43 -13.38 -1.29 7.54
C LEU A 43 -14.13 -0.56 6.43
N ARG A 44 -14.14 0.78 6.45
CA ARG A 44 -14.71 1.57 5.35
C ARG A 44 -13.96 1.33 4.06
N MET A 45 -12.62 1.28 4.12
CA MET A 45 -11.79 0.97 2.96
C MET A 45 -12.05 -0.43 2.43
N ALA A 46 -12.16 -1.45 3.30
CA ALA A 46 -12.46 -2.83 2.88
C ALA A 46 -13.83 -2.92 2.18
N ARG A 47 -14.85 -2.24 2.70
CA ARG A 47 -16.19 -2.18 2.07
C ARG A 47 -16.15 -1.48 0.69
N LEU A 48 -15.41 -0.37 0.57
CA LEU A 48 -15.20 0.29 -0.72
C LEU A 48 -14.49 -0.66 -1.71
N CYS A 49 -13.43 -1.34 -1.27
CA CYS A 49 -12.70 -2.30 -2.09
C CYS A 49 -13.59 -3.44 -2.58
N GLN A 50 -14.46 -3.96 -1.73
CA GLN A 50 -15.44 -4.97 -2.12
C GLN A 50 -16.37 -4.47 -3.24
N GLN A 51 -16.87 -3.24 -3.14
CA GLN A 51 -17.72 -2.63 -4.17
C GLN A 51 -17.04 -2.46 -5.52
N ILE A 52 -15.74 -2.15 -5.51
CA ILE A 52 -14.96 -1.95 -6.74
C ILE A 52 -14.21 -3.22 -7.17
N GLY A 53 -14.43 -4.37 -6.52
CA GLY A 53 -13.77 -5.63 -6.85
C GLY A 53 -12.25 -5.62 -6.65
N VAL A 54 -11.74 -4.90 -5.65
CA VAL A 54 -10.33 -4.91 -5.24
C VAL A 54 -10.17 -5.89 -4.09
N PRO A 55 -9.30 -6.91 -4.21
CA PRO A 55 -9.05 -7.87 -3.14
C PRO A 55 -8.47 -7.19 -1.89
N THR A 56 -8.98 -7.58 -0.72
CA THR A 56 -8.46 -7.23 0.61
C THR A 56 -8.44 -8.48 1.49
N PRO A 57 -7.62 -8.56 2.54
CA PRO A 57 -7.74 -9.65 3.50
C PRO A 57 -9.15 -9.72 4.07
N GLN A 58 -9.77 -10.89 4.04
CA GLN A 58 -11.14 -11.11 4.47
C GLN A 58 -11.32 -10.73 5.95
N VAL A 59 -12.30 -9.89 6.25
CA VAL A 59 -12.71 -9.59 7.64
C VAL A 59 -13.63 -10.69 8.12
N TYR A 60 -13.24 -11.36 9.22
CA TYR A 60 -14.02 -12.43 9.84
C TYR A 60 -14.95 -11.91 10.93
N VAL A 61 -14.45 -11.01 11.78
CA VAL A 61 -15.20 -10.47 12.91
C VAL A 61 -14.82 -9.00 13.14
N GLU A 62 -15.82 -8.19 13.40
CA GLU A 62 -15.69 -6.82 13.90
C GLU A 62 -16.13 -6.80 15.37
N VAL A 63 -15.21 -6.54 16.30
CA VAL A 63 -15.52 -6.43 17.74
C VAL A 63 -15.59 -4.94 18.08
N THR A 64 -16.80 -4.46 18.39
CA THR A 64 -17.10 -3.03 18.54
C THR A 64 -17.40 -2.63 19.99
N SER A 65 -17.58 -3.60 20.89
CA SER A 65 -17.96 -3.33 22.27
C SER A 65 -17.37 -4.34 23.26
N TYR A 66 -17.21 -3.92 24.51
CA TYR A 66 -16.76 -4.79 25.60
C TYR A 66 -17.72 -5.97 25.89
N SER A 67 -19.02 -5.81 25.62
CA SER A 67 -19.99 -6.91 25.78
C SER A 67 -19.70 -8.08 24.85
N MET A 68 -19.15 -7.84 23.66
CA MET A 68 -18.76 -8.88 22.71
C MET A 68 -17.57 -9.73 23.23
N LEU A 69 -16.74 -9.21 24.13
CA LEU A 69 -15.58 -9.93 24.67
C LEU A 69 -15.98 -11.17 25.46
N ARG A 70 -17.20 -11.20 26.04
CA ARG A 70 -17.73 -12.39 26.73
C ARG A 70 -18.02 -13.53 25.77
N ARG A 71 -18.32 -13.22 24.50
CA ARG A 71 -18.65 -14.14 23.43
C ARG A 71 -17.49 -14.36 22.45
N LEU A 72 -16.27 -13.91 22.83
CA LEU A 72 -15.10 -14.00 21.94
C LEU A 72 -14.82 -15.43 21.45
N PRO A 73 -14.89 -16.48 22.29
CA PRO A 73 -14.71 -17.85 21.82
C PRO A 73 -15.72 -18.25 20.71
N GLN A 74 -16.99 -17.89 20.86
CA GLN A 74 -18.02 -18.16 19.87
C GLN A 74 -17.81 -17.35 18.58
N LEU A 75 -17.40 -16.09 18.70
CA LEU A 75 -17.12 -15.22 17.55
C LEU A 75 -15.92 -15.70 16.74
N LEU A 76 -14.90 -16.20 17.41
CA LEU A 76 -13.70 -16.75 16.76
C LEU A 76 -13.95 -18.17 16.21
N GLY A 77 -14.85 -18.96 16.85
CA GLY A 77 -15.10 -20.35 16.46
C GLY A 77 -13.82 -21.19 16.47
N ASP A 78 -13.67 -22.04 15.47
CA ASP A 78 -12.50 -22.94 15.32
C ASP A 78 -11.28 -22.28 14.65
N ARG A 79 -11.35 -20.96 14.37
CA ARG A 79 -10.22 -20.24 13.73
C ARG A 79 -9.02 -20.25 14.64
N SER A 80 -7.89 -20.68 14.07
CA SER A 80 -6.58 -20.69 14.75
C SER A 80 -5.53 -19.83 14.02
N ASP A 81 -5.81 -19.45 12.77
CA ASP A 81 -4.91 -18.70 11.88
C ASP A 81 -5.61 -17.40 11.45
N PHE A 82 -5.25 -16.28 12.11
CA PHE A 82 -5.85 -14.96 11.83
C PHE A 82 -5.01 -13.83 12.41
N VAL A 83 -5.36 -12.61 12.03
CA VAL A 83 -4.77 -11.37 12.55
C VAL A 83 -5.82 -10.58 13.31
N VAL A 84 -5.45 -10.08 14.50
CA VAL A 84 -6.22 -9.06 15.22
C VAL A 84 -5.52 -7.72 15.04
N LYS A 85 -6.27 -6.69 14.65
CA LYS A 85 -5.71 -5.34 14.48
C LYS A 85 -6.74 -4.25 14.81
N PRO A 86 -6.30 -3.05 15.23
CA PRO A 86 -7.18 -1.90 15.40
C PRO A 86 -7.63 -1.36 14.03
N ASN A 87 -8.88 -0.90 13.94
CA ASN A 87 -9.43 -0.30 12.72
C ASN A 87 -8.73 1.02 12.36
N ARG A 88 -8.46 1.88 13.35
CA ARG A 88 -7.83 3.20 13.17
C ARG A 88 -6.38 3.27 13.67
N GLY A 89 -5.74 2.12 13.87
CA GLY A 89 -4.33 2.04 14.27
C GLY A 89 -3.38 2.34 13.11
N SER A 90 -2.15 2.74 13.45
CA SER A 90 -1.09 3.06 12.49
C SER A 90 0.24 2.39 12.84
N ALA A 91 1.14 2.30 11.86
CA ALA A 91 2.51 1.78 12.01
C ALA A 91 2.60 0.36 12.60
N GLY A 92 1.59 -0.48 12.39
CA GLY A 92 1.55 -1.86 12.90
C GLY A 92 1.38 -1.98 14.42
N ARG A 93 1.05 -0.89 15.13
CA ARG A 93 0.73 -0.95 16.57
C ARG A 93 -0.58 -1.68 16.78
N GLY A 94 -0.63 -2.54 17.82
CA GLY A 94 -1.82 -3.32 18.14
C GLY A 94 -2.10 -4.48 17.17
N VAL A 95 -1.20 -4.80 16.25
CA VAL A 95 -1.33 -5.96 15.36
C VAL A 95 -0.83 -7.21 16.07
N LEU A 96 -1.70 -8.22 16.20
CA LEU A 96 -1.40 -9.53 16.76
C LEU A 96 -1.65 -10.59 15.68
N VAL A 97 -0.58 -11.31 15.31
CA VAL A 97 -0.64 -12.40 14.32
C VAL A 97 -0.65 -13.74 15.07
N LEU A 98 -1.66 -14.54 14.79
CA LEU A 98 -1.85 -15.88 15.35
C LEU A 98 -1.81 -16.90 14.22
N MET A 99 -1.08 -18.00 14.41
CA MET A 99 -0.76 -18.98 13.35
C MET A 99 -1.08 -20.43 13.75
N GLY A 100 -1.89 -20.64 14.78
CA GLY A 100 -2.24 -21.97 15.25
C GLY A 100 -2.81 -21.96 16.65
N ARG A 101 -3.14 -23.16 17.14
CA ARG A 101 -3.61 -23.43 18.50
C ARG A 101 -2.81 -24.56 19.12
N ASP A 102 -2.64 -24.48 20.46
CA ASP A 102 -2.16 -25.55 21.30
C ASP A 102 -3.12 -25.65 22.51
N GLY A 103 -4.06 -26.58 22.45
CA GLY A 103 -5.17 -26.67 23.37
C GLY A 103 -6.05 -25.41 23.33
N LYS A 104 -6.12 -24.69 24.46
CA LYS A 104 -6.88 -23.42 24.56
C LYS A 104 -6.07 -22.19 24.13
N ASP A 105 -4.75 -22.31 24.04
CA ASP A 105 -3.84 -21.21 23.74
C ASP A 105 -3.68 -21.02 22.23
N TYR A 106 -3.54 -19.77 21.79
CA TYR A 106 -3.14 -19.43 20.43
C TYR A 106 -1.62 -19.35 20.33
N LEU A 107 -1.09 -19.61 19.15
CA LEU A 107 0.34 -19.58 18.87
C LEU A 107 0.71 -18.38 17.99
N ARG A 108 1.78 -17.68 18.36
CA ARG A 108 2.45 -16.70 17.49
C ARG A 108 3.43 -17.39 16.54
N HIS A 109 3.91 -16.67 15.52
CA HIS A 109 4.92 -17.14 14.57
C HIS A 109 6.23 -17.67 15.20
N ASN A 110 6.55 -17.25 16.43
CA ASN A 110 7.74 -17.70 17.17
C ASN A 110 7.43 -18.83 18.16
N GLY A 111 6.25 -19.43 18.09
CA GLY A 111 5.80 -20.49 19.01
C GLY A 111 5.32 -19.98 20.37
N ALA A 112 5.42 -18.67 20.65
CA ALA A 112 4.95 -18.11 21.91
C ALA A 112 3.43 -18.26 22.05
N LYS A 113 2.99 -18.74 23.21
CA LYS A 113 1.58 -18.95 23.53
C LYS A 113 0.90 -17.65 23.93
N VAL A 114 -0.31 -17.45 23.43
CA VAL A 114 -1.22 -16.37 23.81
C VAL A 114 -2.44 -17.00 24.47
N ARG A 115 -2.53 -16.89 25.79
CA ARG A 115 -3.65 -17.41 26.58
C ARG A 115 -4.94 -16.65 26.24
N PRO A 116 -6.12 -17.26 26.40
CA PRO A 116 -7.42 -16.64 26.15
C PRO A 116 -7.59 -15.29 26.89
N ASP A 117 -7.10 -15.16 28.13
CA ASP A 117 -7.18 -13.93 28.88
C ASP A 117 -6.30 -12.83 28.29
N ALA A 118 -5.08 -13.16 27.86
CA ALA A 118 -4.18 -12.22 27.19
C ALA A 118 -4.75 -11.78 25.85
N LEU A 119 -5.40 -12.68 25.12
CA LEU A 119 -6.10 -12.34 23.88
C LEU A 119 -7.28 -11.38 24.16
N ARG A 120 -8.10 -11.68 25.18
CA ARG A 120 -9.22 -10.80 25.61
C ARG A 120 -8.72 -9.43 26.02
N GLN A 121 -7.62 -9.36 26.78
CA GLN A 121 -6.99 -8.09 27.16
C GLN A 121 -6.56 -7.29 25.92
N HIS A 122 -5.94 -7.94 24.93
CA HIS A 122 -5.54 -7.30 23.68
C HIS A 122 -6.73 -6.67 22.93
N PHE A 123 -7.87 -7.36 22.88
CA PHE A 123 -9.10 -6.78 22.30
C PHE A 123 -9.58 -5.57 23.12
N SER A 124 -9.53 -5.67 24.46
CA SER A 124 -9.88 -4.56 25.37
C SER A 124 -9.00 -3.34 25.14
N ASP A 125 -7.69 -3.54 24.98
CA ASP A 125 -6.72 -2.47 24.68
C ASP A 125 -7.03 -1.78 23.34
N ILE A 126 -7.46 -2.53 22.33
CA ILE A 126 -7.90 -1.93 21.05
C ILE A 126 -9.18 -1.11 21.27
N LEU A 127 -10.19 -1.68 21.92
CA LEU A 127 -11.47 -1.00 22.16
C LEU A 127 -11.31 0.28 22.97
N SER A 128 -10.38 0.31 23.93
CA SER A 128 -10.07 1.51 24.73
C SER A 128 -9.40 2.63 23.91
N GLY A 129 -8.94 2.36 22.68
CA GLY A 129 -8.22 3.32 21.86
C GLY A 129 -6.72 3.39 22.11
N MET A 130 -6.12 2.45 22.86
CA MET A 130 -4.68 2.44 23.17
C MET A 130 -3.78 2.52 21.92
N TYR A 131 -4.25 1.99 20.79
CA TYR A 131 -3.50 1.96 19.51
C TYR A 131 -4.01 2.98 18.49
N SER A 132 -5.09 3.69 18.78
CA SER A 132 -5.71 4.64 17.86
C SER A 132 -4.99 5.98 17.86
N LEU A 133 -5.06 6.68 16.74
CA LEU A 133 -4.62 8.07 16.64
C LEU A 133 -5.53 8.94 17.51
N GLY A 134 -4.93 9.65 18.47
CA GLY A 134 -5.66 10.51 19.41
C GLY A 134 -6.37 9.79 20.55
N GLY A 135 -6.10 8.48 20.79
CA GLY A 135 -6.62 7.73 21.94
C GLY A 135 -8.15 7.55 21.94
N GLN A 136 -8.79 7.70 20.78
CA GLN A 136 -10.25 7.51 20.67
C GLN A 136 -10.61 6.03 20.65
N PRO A 137 -11.76 5.64 21.24
CA PRO A 137 -12.26 4.28 21.16
C PRO A 137 -12.25 3.75 19.73
N ASP A 138 -11.89 2.47 19.56
CA ASP A 138 -11.70 1.85 18.25
C ASP A 138 -12.45 0.52 18.14
N THR A 139 -12.45 -0.06 16.98
CA THR A 139 -12.97 -1.39 16.67
C THR A 139 -11.81 -2.35 16.47
N ALA A 140 -11.87 -3.53 17.09
CA ALA A 140 -10.92 -4.59 16.81
C ALA A 140 -11.39 -5.45 15.62
N ILE A 141 -10.53 -5.60 14.63
CA ILE A 141 -10.77 -6.38 13.42
C ILE A 141 -10.07 -7.72 13.56
N VAL A 142 -10.80 -8.81 13.37
CA VAL A 142 -10.25 -10.15 13.14
C VAL A 142 -10.30 -10.41 11.64
N GLN A 143 -9.16 -10.67 11.03
CA GLN A 143 -9.08 -10.85 9.59
C GLN A 143 -8.18 -12.00 9.17
N GLN A 144 -8.29 -12.40 7.91
CA GLN A 144 -7.42 -13.33 7.22
C GLN A 144 -5.95 -12.93 7.41
N ARG A 145 -5.11 -13.91 7.75
CA ARG A 145 -3.66 -13.75 7.72
C ARG A 145 -3.16 -13.86 6.29
N ILE A 146 -2.33 -12.91 5.88
CA ILE A 146 -1.65 -12.92 4.59
C ILE A 146 -0.53 -13.97 4.65
N ARG A 147 -0.41 -14.79 3.62
CA ARG A 147 0.65 -15.78 3.45
C ARG A 147 1.78 -15.21 2.62
N LEU A 148 3.00 -15.43 3.07
CA LEU A 148 4.19 -14.95 2.38
C LEU A 148 4.27 -15.56 0.98
N HIS A 149 4.37 -14.72 -0.04
CA HIS A 149 4.56 -15.19 -1.41
C HIS A 149 5.98 -15.72 -1.60
N PRO A 150 6.18 -16.89 -2.28
CA PRO A 150 7.49 -17.53 -2.43
C PRO A 150 8.59 -16.61 -2.99
N ALA A 151 8.27 -15.70 -3.90
CA ALA A 151 9.22 -14.73 -4.44
C ALA A 151 9.89 -13.82 -3.39
N PHE A 152 9.32 -13.72 -2.19
CA PHE A 152 9.85 -12.88 -1.11
C PHE A 152 10.53 -13.65 0.01
N GLU A 153 10.53 -14.97 0.00
CA GLU A 153 11.05 -15.80 1.09
C GLU A 153 12.53 -15.52 1.40
N SER A 154 13.33 -15.35 0.35
CA SER A 154 14.77 -15.09 0.48
C SER A 154 15.12 -13.68 0.96
N ILE A 155 14.20 -12.73 0.87
CA ILE A 155 14.45 -11.30 1.12
C ILE A 155 13.60 -10.71 2.25
N THR A 156 13.05 -11.54 3.12
CA THR A 156 12.25 -11.06 4.26
C THR A 156 12.65 -11.76 5.55
N TYR A 157 12.36 -11.13 6.68
CA TYR A 157 12.52 -11.68 8.01
C TYR A 157 11.20 -11.65 8.77
N LYS A 158 10.55 -12.82 8.93
CA LYS A 158 9.36 -13.04 9.78
C LYS A 158 8.15 -12.13 9.53
N GLY A 159 8.10 -11.40 8.44
CA GLY A 159 7.00 -10.49 8.12
C GLY A 159 6.59 -10.59 6.66
N ILE A 160 5.60 -9.82 6.29
CA ILE A 160 5.12 -9.74 4.91
C ILE A 160 5.66 -8.44 4.29
N PRO A 161 6.41 -8.54 3.18
CA PRO A 161 6.75 -7.38 2.36
C PRO A 161 5.50 -6.70 1.81
N ASP A 162 5.56 -5.40 1.65
CA ASP A 162 4.50 -4.66 0.98
C ASP A 162 5.05 -3.69 -0.07
N VAL A 163 4.25 -3.47 -1.09
CA VAL A 163 4.51 -2.50 -2.15
C VAL A 163 3.76 -1.22 -1.82
N ARG A 164 4.48 -0.13 -1.58
CA ARG A 164 3.89 1.20 -1.50
C ARG A 164 3.95 1.89 -2.84
N VAL A 165 2.80 2.30 -3.37
CA VAL A 165 2.69 3.13 -4.57
C VAL A 165 2.17 4.50 -4.16
N ILE A 166 2.87 5.57 -4.53
CA ILE A 166 2.32 6.93 -4.47
C ILE A 166 1.65 7.23 -5.80
N LEU A 167 0.39 7.64 -5.72
CA LEU A 167 -0.38 8.11 -6.86
C LEU A 167 -0.62 9.61 -6.75
N TYR A 168 -0.58 10.27 -7.89
CA TYR A 168 -0.95 11.66 -8.06
C TYR A 168 -1.90 11.80 -9.24
N ARG A 169 -3.06 12.42 -9.02
CA ARG A 169 -4.12 12.57 -10.04
C ARG A 169 -4.48 11.22 -10.70
N ASN A 170 -4.53 10.16 -9.87
CA ASN A 170 -4.76 8.75 -10.20
C ASN A 170 -3.63 8.03 -10.96
N GLU A 171 -2.51 8.70 -11.25
CA GLU A 171 -1.37 8.09 -11.93
C GLU A 171 -0.25 7.72 -10.95
N PRO A 172 0.39 6.55 -11.09
CA PRO A 172 1.54 6.16 -10.30
C PRO A 172 2.70 7.13 -10.51
N ALA A 173 3.15 7.71 -9.41
CA ALA A 173 4.25 8.66 -9.41
C ALA A 173 5.56 8.03 -8.95
N MET A 174 5.53 7.16 -7.95
CA MET A 174 6.72 6.47 -7.42
C MET A 174 6.30 5.23 -6.65
N ALA A 175 7.12 4.17 -6.72
CA ALA A 175 6.86 2.94 -5.98
C ALA A 175 8.08 2.48 -5.19
N MET A 176 7.85 1.76 -4.09
CA MET A 176 8.89 1.06 -3.33
C MET A 176 8.37 -0.24 -2.75
N LEU A 177 9.23 -1.24 -2.66
CA LEU A 177 9.02 -2.44 -1.87
C LEU A 177 9.59 -2.21 -0.47
N ARG A 178 8.83 -2.53 0.58
CA ARG A 178 9.27 -2.46 1.97
C ARG A 178 9.51 -3.86 2.49
N LEU A 179 10.71 -4.10 3.01
CA LEU A 179 11.14 -5.43 3.44
C LEU A 179 11.29 -5.47 4.97
N PRO A 180 10.61 -6.41 5.63
CA PRO A 180 10.82 -6.71 7.05
C PRO A 180 12.24 -7.19 7.32
N THR A 181 12.82 -6.73 8.44
CA THR A 181 14.14 -7.16 8.94
C THR A 181 14.04 -7.56 10.42
N LYS A 182 15.07 -8.20 10.94
CA LYS A 182 15.22 -8.45 12.40
C LYS A 182 15.21 -7.12 13.17
N ALA A 183 15.90 -6.09 12.63
CA ALA A 183 15.95 -4.76 13.24
C ALA A 183 14.60 -4.07 13.32
N SER A 184 13.66 -4.35 12.39
CA SER A 184 12.29 -3.84 12.43
C SER A 184 11.33 -4.74 13.22
N GLY A 185 11.81 -5.85 13.77
CA GLY A 185 10.97 -6.86 14.44
C GLY A 185 9.97 -7.52 13.49
N GLY A 186 10.34 -7.70 12.22
CA GLY A 186 9.48 -8.29 11.19
C GLY A 186 8.43 -7.32 10.62
N ARG A 187 8.59 -6.02 10.80
CA ARG A 187 7.68 -5.01 10.23
C ARG A 187 8.25 -4.39 8.95
N ALA A 188 7.43 -4.25 7.93
CA ALA A 188 7.76 -3.57 6.69
C ALA A 188 7.74 -2.04 6.87
N ASN A 189 8.54 -1.52 7.81
CA ASN A 189 8.56 -0.10 8.18
C ASN A 189 9.99 0.44 8.23
N LEU A 190 10.31 1.38 7.33
CA LEU A 190 11.65 1.98 7.21
C LEU A 190 12.07 2.70 8.49
N HIS A 191 11.15 3.40 9.16
CA HIS A 191 11.45 4.13 10.39
C HIS A 191 11.77 3.21 11.57
N GLN A 192 11.37 1.95 11.51
CA GLN A 192 11.63 0.92 12.51
C GLN A 192 12.82 0.01 12.12
N GLY A 193 13.51 0.32 11.02
CA GLY A 193 14.69 -0.45 10.58
C GLY A 193 14.41 -1.45 9.46
N GLY A 194 13.24 -1.45 8.86
CA GLY A 194 12.96 -2.15 7.60
C GLY A 194 13.75 -1.56 6.43
N ILE A 195 13.88 -2.32 5.35
CA ILE A 195 14.48 -1.84 4.11
C ILE A 195 13.39 -1.23 3.22
N GLY A 196 13.71 -0.13 2.54
CA GLY A 196 12.94 0.38 1.43
C GLY A 196 13.74 0.23 0.15
N THR A 197 13.20 -0.45 -0.84
CA THR A 197 13.83 -0.54 -2.16
C THR A 197 12.93 0.08 -3.23
N GLY A 198 13.50 1.00 -4.02
CA GLY A 198 12.81 1.65 -5.12
C GLY A 198 12.45 0.64 -6.21
N ILE A 199 11.30 0.82 -6.82
CA ILE A 199 10.79 0.00 -7.91
C ILE A 199 10.68 0.87 -9.15
N ASP A 200 11.22 0.41 -10.27
CA ASP A 200 10.98 1.01 -11.57
C ASP A 200 9.52 0.80 -11.98
N LEU A 201 8.82 1.88 -12.32
CA LEU A 201 7.39 1.83 -12.57
C LEU A 201 7.01 1.05 -13.84
N ASP A 202 7.89 1.02 -14.82
CA ASP A 202 7.61 0.37 -16.10
C ASP A 202 7.87 -1.14 -16.02
N SER A 203 9.01 -1.52 -15.47
CA SER A 203 9.44 -2.93 -15.40
C SER A 203 8.98 -3.65 -14.13
N GLY A 204 8.77 -2.96 -13.01
CA GLY A 204 8.53 -3.57 -11.71
C GLY A 204 9.77 -4.15 -11.04
N VAL A 205 10.97 -3.79 -11.53
CA VAL A 205 12.25 -4.27 -10.99
C VAL A 205 12.77 -3.32 -9.93
N THR A 206 13.29 -3.87 -8.84
CA THR A 206 13.93 -3.08 -7.77
C THR A 206 15.32 -2.60 -8.18
N HIS A 207 15.68 -1.34 -7.89
CA HIS A 207 16.91 -0.73 -8.41
C HIS A 207 17.81 -0.02 -7.39
N HIS A 208 17.30 0.37 -6.23
CA HIS A 208 18.03 1.07 -5.18
C HIS A 208 17.44 0.72 -3.83
N ALA A 209 18.25 0.51 -2.82
CA ALA A 209 17.71 0.14 -1.52
C ALA A 209 18.41 0.89 -0.37
N VAL A 210 17.63 1.17 0.67
CA VAL A 210 18.13 1.85 1.87
C VAL A 210 17.60 1.19 3.15
N GLN A 211 18.45 1.17 4.17
CA GLN A 211 18.08 0.84 5.54
C GLN A 211 18.67 1.92 6.47
N ARG A 212 17.84 2.50 7.36
CA ARG A 212 18.30 3.58 8.29
C ARG A 212 19.07 4.70 7.56
N ASN A 213 18.55 5.11 6.38
CA ASN A 213 19.15 6.13 5.50
C ASN A 213 20.53 5.80 4.93
N ARG A 214 20.96 4.54 4.97
CA ARG A 214 22.20 4.07 4.34
C ARG A 214 21.86 3.16 3.17
N PHE A 215 22.59 3.29 2.08
CA PHE A 215 22.48 2.39 0.94
C PHE A 215 22.83 0.95 1.34
N VAL A 216 22.05 0.00 0.86
CA VAL A 216 22.26 -1.43 1.04
C VAL A 216 21.95 -2.17 -0.26
N GLU A 217 22.71 -3.21 -0.58
CA GLU A 217 22.46 -4.06 -1.75
C GLU A 217 21.86 -5.40 -1.37
N ARG A 218 22.10 -5.83 -0.13
CA ARG A 218 21.69 -7.12 0.38
C ARG A 218 20.86 -6.98 1.64
N HIS A 219 19.94 -7.91 1.82
CA HIS A 219 19.17 -8.02 3.05
C HIS A 219 20.07 -8.42 4.22
N PRO A 220 20.12 -7.67 5.33
CA PRO A 220 21.10 -7.87 6.41
C PRO A 220 20.95 -9.21 7.14
N ASP A 221 19.76 -9.79 7.15
CA ASP A 221 19.48 -11.01 7.89
C ASP A 221 19.52 -12.27 7.01
N THR A 222 19.36 -12.14 5.69
CA THR A 222 19.34 -13.28 4.75
C THR A 222 20.51 -13.30 3.78
N GLY A 223 21.19 -12.16 3.59
CA GLY A 223 22.32 -12.03 2.65
C GLY A 223 21.93 -11.94 1.17
N TRP A 224 20.67 -12.12 0.81
CA TRP A 224 20.19 -12.05 -0.57
C TRP A 224 20.16 -10.62 -1.10
N SER A 225 20.37 -10.47 -2.43
CA SER A 225 20.23 -9.18 -3.09
C SER A 225 18.78 -8.68 -3.01
N VAL A 226 18.63 -7.40 -2.68
CA VAL A 226 17.32 -6.71 -2.70
C VAL A 226 17.19 -5.79 -3.92
N ILE A 227 18.18 -5.81 -4.81
CA ILE A 227 18.25 -5.06 -6.06
C ILE A 227 18.17 -6.04 -7.24
N GLY A 228 17.51 -5.63 -8.32
CA GLY A 228 17.30 -6.45 -9.52
C GLY A 228 16.19 -7.48 -9.38
N MET A 229 15.36 -7.39 -8.33
CA MET A 229 14.28 -8.32 -8.09
C MET A 229 13.01 -7.87 -8.83
N GLN A 230 12.37 -8.79 -9.52
CA GLN A 230 11.06 -8.59 -10.13
C GLN A 230 9.96 -8.68 -9.06
N VAL A 231 9.17 -7.63 -8.88
CA VAL A 231 7.97 -7.68 -8.05
C VAL A 231 6.90 -8.51 -8.79
N PRO A 232 6.37 -9.58 -8.17
CA PRO A 232 5.34 -10.39 -8.81
C PRO A 232 4.04 -9.60 -9.01
N TYR A 233 3.30 -9.94 -10.06
CA TYR A 233 2.02 -9.29 -10.43
C TYR A 233 2.11 -7.77 -10.60
N TRP A 234 3.22 -7.26 -11.12
CA TRP A 234 3.49 -5.81 -11.12
C TRP A 234 2.40 -5.00 -11.84
N LYS A 235 1.92 -5.48 -12.97
CA LYS A 235 0.86 -4.79 -13.74
C LYS A 235 -0.45 -4.73 -12.98
N GLU A 236 -0.82 -5.82 -12.32
CA GLU A 236 -2.01 -5.95 -11.47
C GLU A 236 -1.90 -5.04 -10.24
N VAL A 237 -0.72 -4.95 -9.64
CA VAL A 237 -0.42 -4.04 -8.51
C VAL A 237 -0.67 -2.59 -8.92
N LEU A 238 -0.15 -2.15 -10.07
CA LEU A 238 -0.35 -0.79 -10.55
C LEU A 238 -1.82 -0.50 -10.90
N GLU A 239 -2.51 -1.44 -11.56
CA GLU A 239 -3.92 -1.25 -11.90
C GLU A 239 -4.80 -1.24 -10.64
N MET A 240 -4.53 -2.11 -9.68
CA MET A 240 -5.19 -2.06 -8.37
C MET A 240 -5.00 -0.71 -7.70
N ALA A 241 -3.79 -0.18 -7.69
CA ALA A 241 -3.49 1.12 -7.11
C ALA A 241 -4.27 2.25 -7.79
N ARG A 242 -4.37 2.25 -9.14
CA ARG A 242 -5.20 3.21 -9.89
C ARG A 242 -6.69 3.10 -9.58
N ARG A 243 -7.22 1.87 -9.50
CA ARG A 243 -8.64 1.63 -9.16
C ARG A 243 -8.97 2.16 -7.78
N VAL A 244 -8.12 1.90 -6.80
CA VAL A 244 -8.26 2.44 -5.43
C VAL A 244 -8.23 3.96 -5.43
N ALA A 245 -7.27 4.60 -6.12
CA ALA A 245 -7.14 6.05 -6.17
C ALA A 245 -8.40 6.72 -6.76
N ARG A 246 -8.92 6.20 -7.88
CA ARG A 246 -10.16 6.69 -8.52
C ARG A 246 -11.36 6.58 -7.57
N ALA A 247 -11.50 5.46 -6.86
CA ALA A 247 -12.63 5.23 -5.97
C ALA A 247 -12.56 6.08 -4.69
N VAL A 248 -11.37 6.27 -4.14
CA VAL A 248 -11.13 7.10 -2.95
C VAL A 248 -11.35 8.58 -3.26
N GLY A 249 -10.98 9.03 -4.45
CA GLY A 249 -11.14 10.42 -4.88
C GLY A 249 -10.22 11.39 -4.14
N LEU A 250 -9.01 10.94 -3.77
CA LEU A 250 -7.91 11.78 -3.29
C LEU A 250 -6.88 11.91 -4.40
N GLY A 251 -6.52 13.14 -4.77
CA GLY A 251 -5.58 13.40 -5.84
C GLY A 251 -4.12 13.11 -5.49
N TYR A 252 -3.77 13.01 -4.20
CA TYR A 252 -2.45 12.56 -3.73
C TYR A 252 -2.66 11.45 -2.70
N LEU A 253 -2.27 10.23 -3.02
CA LEU A 253 -2.58 9.04 -2.24
C LEU A 253 -1.39 8.09 -2.19
N GLY A 254 -1.16 7.46 -1.05
CA GLY A 254 -0.31 6.28 -0.92
C GLY A 254 -1.15 5.03 -0.77
N VAL A 255 -0.83 3.99 -1.52
CA VAL A 255 -1.53 2.70 -1.48
C VAL A 255 -0.51 1.63 -1.11
N ASP A 256 -0.82 0.82 -0.10
CA ASP A 256 0.02 -0.28 0.36
C ASP A 256 -0.62 -1.60 -0.07
N ILE A 257 0.07 -2.35 -0.91
CA ILE A 257 -0.38 -3.61 -1.50
C ILE A 257 0.57 -4.72 -1.07
N VAL A 258 0.02 -5.83 -0.61
CA VAL A 258 0.76 -7.06 -0.32
C VAL A 258 0.47 -8.09 -1.41
N VAL A 259 1.38 -9.05 -1.59
CA VAL A 259 1.15 -10.17 -2.49
C VAL A 259 1.03 -11.42 -1.63
N ASP A 260 -0.20 -11.95 -1.54
CA ASP A 260 -0.50 -13.21 -0.86
C ASP A 260 -0.10 -14.39 -1.74
N ALA A 261 0.37 -15.48 -1.12
CA ALA A 261 0.83 -16.68 -1.85
C ALA A 261 -0.27 -17.37 -2.68
N GLU A 262 -1.53 -17.28 -2.24
CA GLU A 262 -2.66 -17.95 -2.89
C GLU A 262 -3.56 -16.96 -3.63
N ALA A 263 -3.85 -15.81 -3.01
CA ALA A 263 -4.79 -14.84 -3.53
C ALA A 263 -4.15 -13.76 -4.43
N GLY A 264 -2.81 -13.71 -4.50
CA GLY A 264 -2.10 -12.67 -5.26
C GLY A 264 -2.16 -11.29 -4.61
N PRO A 265 -2.21 -10.20 -5.39
CA PRO A 265 -2.21 -8.84 -4.87
C PRO A 265 -3.46 -8.52 -4.05
N MET A 266 -3.26 -7.94 -2.86
CA MET A 266 -4.32 -7.48 -1.95
C MET A 266 -4.01 -6.09 -1.43
N LEU A 267 -5.01 -5.21 -1.36
CA LEU A 267 -4.87 -3.93 -0.68
C LEU A 267 -4.77 -4.15 0.83
N LEU A 268 -3.72 -3.62 1.45
CA LEU A 268 -3.53 -3.62 2.89
C LEU A 268 -4.08 -2.35 3.53
N GLU A 269 -3.71 -1.19 3.00
CA GLU A 269 -4.20 0.13 3.44
C GLU A 269 -3.99 1.22 2.37
N ALA A 270 -4.69 2.35 2.54
CA ALA A 270 -4.46 3.56 1.79
C ALA A 270 -4.17 4.73 2.75
N ASN A 271 -3.37 5.71 2.32
CA ASN A 271 -2.86 6.78 3.16
C ASN A 271 -3.02 8.13 2.46
N ALA A 272 -3.76 9.08 3.06
CA ALA A 272 -3.91 10.44 2.54
C ALA A 272 -2.62 11.29 2.65
N ARG A 273 -1.70 10.89 3.53
CA ARG A 273 -0.43 11.60 3.77
C ARG A 273 0.74 10.61 3.80
N PRO A 274 1.02 9.91 2.68
CA PRO A 274 2.10 8.93 2.64
C PRO A 274 3.45 9.57 2.96
N GLY A 275 4.31 8.83 3.68
CA GLY A 275 5.64 9.29 4.04
C GLY A 275 6.53 9.49 2.80
N LEU A 276 7.46 10.45 2.88
CA LEU A 276 8.34 10.83 1.78
C LEU A 276 9.65 10.03 1.71
N ALA A 277 9.86 9.06 2.62
CA ALA A 277 11.03 8.18 2.61
C ALA A 277 11.13 7.33 1.33
N ILE A 278 10.06 7.19 0.57
CA ILE A 278 10.06 6.56 -0.76
C ILE A 278 11.05 7.21 -1.72
N GLN A 279 11.32 8.51 -1.60
CA GLN A 279 12.32 9.23 -2.39
C GLN A 279 13.74 8.72 -2.08
N ILE A 280 14.02 8.46 -0.80
CA ILE A 280 15.31 7.91 -0.37
C ILE A 280 15.45 6.48 -0.89
N ALA A 281 14.38 5.66 -0.78
CA ALA A 281 14.36 4.31 -1.30
C ALA A 281 14.57 4.24 -2.83
N ASN A 282 14.19 5.28 -3.56
CA ASN A 282 14.40 5.39 -5.00
C ASN A 282 15.69 6.14 -5.40
N GLY A 283 16.43 6.73 -4.46
CA GLY A 283 17.60 7.55 -4.74
C GLY A 283 17.32 8.81 -5.58
N ARG A 284 16.05 9.24 -5.68
CA ARG A 284 15.62 10.37 -6.52
C ARG A 284 14.42 11.11 -5.94
N GLY A 285 14.30 12.39 -6.29
CA GLY A 285 13.17 13.22 -5.89
C GLY A 285 11.86 12.84 -6.58
N LEU A 286 10.75 13.08 -5.90
CA LEU A 286 9.39 12.79 -6.39
C LEU A 286 8.84 13.93 -7.26
N LEU A 287 9.29 15.17 -7.02
CA LEU A 287 8.74 16.36 -7.65
C LEU A 287 8.74 16.34 -9.20
N PRO A 288 9.84 15.91 -9.87
CA PRO A 288 9.85 15.89 -11.34
C PRO A 288 8.76 14.97 -11.92
N ARG A 289 8.45 13.85 -11.26
CA ARG A 289 7.40 12.96 -11.71
C ARG A 289 6.00 13.54 -11.52
N LEU A 290 5.76 14.24 -10.40
CA LEU A 290 4.48 14.92 -10.18
C LEU A 290 4.25 16.01 -11.25
N GLN A 291 5.27 16.80 -11.55
CA GLN A 291 5.21 17.82 -12.61
C GLN A 291 5.00 17.22 -14.01
N ALA A 292 5.63 16.06 -14.29
CA ALA A 292 5.40 15.35 -15.56
C ALA A 292 3.95 14.84 -15.69
N ILE A 293 3.34 14.40 -14.58
CA ILE A 293 1.93 14.00 -14.55
C ILE A 293 1.04 15.22 -14.82
N ASP A 294 1.30 16.36 -14.19
CA ASP A 294 0.55 17.60 -14.48
C ASP A 294 0.68 17.98 -15.95
N ALA A 295 1.89 18.02 -16.47
CA ALA A 295 2.12 18.36 -17.88
C ALA A 295 1.42 17.41 -18.86
N LEU A 296 1.29 16.13 -18.50
CA LEU A 296 0.58 15.13 -19.30
C LEU A 296 -0.94 15.34 -19.29
N LEU A 297 -1.51 15.60 -18.10
CA LEU A 297 -2.95 15.67 -17.89
C LEU A 297 -3.55 17.04 -18.24
N ASP A 298 -2.74 18.09 -18.20
CA ASP A 298 -3.16 19.46 -18.54
C ASP A 298 -2.97 19.78 -20.04
N GLN A 299 -2.48 18.83 -20.83
CA GLN A 299 -2.49 18.97 -22.30
C GLN A 299 -3.92 18.89 -22.84
N PRO A 300 -4.29 19.78 -23.78
CA PRO A 300 -5.57 19.66 -24.47
C PRO A 300 -5.65 18.30 -25.16
N PRO A 301 -6.84 17.65 -25.21
CA PRO A 301 -6.99 16.36 -25.86
C PRO A 301 -6.47 16.44 -27.29
N ARG A 302 -5.57 15.54 -27.65
CA ARG A 302 -5.07 15.46 -29.05
C ARG A 302 -6.27 15.30 -29.95
N PRO A 303 -6.41 16.12 -31.02
CA PRO A 303 -7.49 15.95 -31.96
C PRO A 303 -7.40 14.55 -32.54
N VAL A 304 -8.45 13.75 -32.33
CA VAL A 304 -8.58 12.43 -32.95
C VAL A 304 -8.67 12.70 -34.45
N SER A 305 -7.62 12.38 -35.20
CA SER A 305 -7.67 12.39 -36.64
C SER A 305 -8.65 11.29 -37.06
N LEU A 306 -9.88 11.68 -37.36
CA LEU A 306 -10.84 10.74 -37.96
C LEU A 306 -10.22 10.20 -39.26
N PRO A 307 -10.25 8.89 -39.48
CA PRO A 307 -9.78 8.34 -40.74
C PRO A 307 -10.55 9.03 -41.87
N ARG A 308 -9.84 9.65 -42.82
CA ARG A 308 -10.46 10.22 -44.01
C ARG A 308 -11.11 9.04 -44.74
N PHE A 309 -12.42 8.98 -44.73
CA PHE A 309 -13.13 8.05 -45.62
C PHE A 309 -12.73 8.39 -47.05
N ARG A 310 -12.00 7.51 -47.70
CA ARG A 310 -11.80 7.60 -49.13
C ARG A 310 -13.18 7.54 -49.80
N LYS A 311 -13.55 8.59 -50.54
CA LYS A 311 -14.76 8.54 -51.38
C LYS A 311 -14.66 7.25 -52.21
N ALA A 312 -15.68 6.42 -52.12
CA ALA A 312 -15.80 5.22 -52.95
C ALA A 312 -15.67 5.63 -54.44
N ALA A 313 -14.86 4.91 -55.17
CA ALA A 313 -14.74 5.10 -56.61
C ALA A 313 -16.12 4.88 -57.26
N PRO A 314 -16.50 5.68 -58.29
CA PRO A 314 -17.79 5.48 -58.96
C PRO A 314 -17.85 4.10 -59.61
N VAL A 315 -18.95 3.40 -59.39
CA VAL A 315 -19.23 2.07 -60.00
C VAL A 315 -19.36 2.29 -61.51
N PRO A 316 -18.64 1.51 -62.35
CA PRO A 316 -18.78 1.59 -63.82
C PRO A 316 -20.19 1.22 -64.26
N GLY A 317 -20.74 2.02 -65.15
CA GLY A 317 -22.12 2.04 -65.56
C GLY A 317 -22.70 0.73 -66.03
N THR A 318 -23.97 0.51 -65.71
CA THR A 318 -24.86 -0.46 -66.27
C THR A 318 -25.10 -0.18 -67.74
N LEU A 319 -24.77 -1.14 -68.61
CA LEU A 319 -25.11 -1.17 -70.04
C LEU A 319 -26.65 -0.94 -70.24
N ARG A 320 -26.95 0.10 -71.00
CA ARG A 320 -28.31 0.30 -71.58
C ARG A 320 -28.57 -0.85 -72.55
N LYS A 321 -29.62 -1.62 -72.31
CA LYS A 321 -30.23 -2.44 -73.38
C LYS A 321 -31.05 -1.52 -74.26
N SER A 322 -30.71 -1.50 -75.52
CA SER A 322 -31.52 -0.96 -76.61
C SER A 322 -32.53 -2.03 -77.04
N ALA A 323 -33.82 -1.64 -77.18
CA ALA A 323 -34.80 -2.10 -78.14
C ALA A 323 -35.78 -0.99 -78.34
#